data_4727413e75a5550e971d8fca74862cff
#
_entry.id   4727413e75a5550e971d8fca74862cff
#
_cell.length_a   1.000
_cell.length_b   1.000
_cell.length_c   1.000
_cell.angle_alpha   90.00
_cell.angle_beta   90.00
_cell.angle_gamma   90.00
#
_symmetry.space_group_name_H-M   'P 1'
#
loop_
_entity.id
_entity.type
_entity.pdbx_description
1 polymer ?
#
loop_
_entity_poly.entity_id
_entity_poly.type
_entity_poly.pdbx_seq_one_letter_code
_entity_poly.pdbx_strand_id
1 'polypeptide(L)'
;MGVVLISTIFFSTFGIENWKILARIWAVIPVLNGIVFLTSPIYSLHEEGEKGLSIRELCSMKIFWVVMLMMTCAGASEQAVSQWASTFAEEGLKVSKTVGDLAGPMAFAVLMGLARLLYGKYGEKIDLKRFMTYSSILCVISYLCIAFVPVPMLSLVGCAVCGFSVGIMWPGTFSIASASIRGGGTAMFALLALAGDLGCSGGPTLAGFVSSSVGNNLRMGILAAIVFPVLLLIGIQICKKSQKN
;
A
#
# COMPACT_ATOMS: atom_id res chain seq x y z
N MET A 1 -7.76 -10.21 -1.13
CA MET A 1 -8.86 -10.94 -1.80
C MET A 1 -9.54 -11.93 -0.86
N GLY A 2 -8.85 -12.95 -0.33
CA GLY A 2 -9.46 -13.96 0.54
C GLY A 2 -10.21 -13.37 1.73
N VAL A 3 -9.64 -12.39 2.41
CA VAL A 3 -10.29 -11.72 3.55
C VAL A 3 -11.62 -11.09 3.14
N VAL A 4 -11.65 -10.32 2.06
CA VAL A 4 -12.88 -9.66 1.58
C VAL A 4 -13.94 -10.70 1.24
N LEU A 5 -13.61 -11.70 0.41
CA LEU A 5 -14.55 -12.75 -0.01
C LEU A 5 -15.13 -13.53 1.17
N ILE A 6 -14.26 -14.07 2.03
CA ILE A 6 -14.68 -14.90 3.15
C ILE A 6 -15.50 -14.08 4.14
N SER A 7 -15.07 -12.85 4.46
CA SER A 7 -15.81 -11.98 5.38
C SER A 7 -17.19 -11.60 4.80
N THR A 8 -17.24 -11.25 3.51
CA THR A 8 -18.51 -10.91 2.86
C THR A 8 -19.48 -12.10 2.83
N ILE A 9 -19.01 -13.30 2.46
CA ILE A 9 -19.83 -14.50 2.48
C ILE A 9 -20.26 -14.84 3.91
N PHE A 10 -19.35 -14.75 4.88
CA PHE A 10 -19.68 -15.03 6.28
C PHE A 10 -20.77 -14.09 6.81
N PHE A 11 -20.60 -12.79 6.63
CA PHE A 11 -21.58 -11.81 7.14
C PHE A 11 -22.90 -11.82 6.40
N SER A 12 -22.91 -12.14 5.10
CA SER A 12 -24.16 -12.33 4.36
C SER A 12 -24.96 -13.56 4.80
N THR A 13 -24.27 -14.59 5.35
CA THR A 13 -24.90 -15.85 5.76
C THR A 13 -25.24 -15.87 7.24
N PHE A 14 -24.36 -15.36 8.10
CA PHE A 14 -24.47 -15.49 9.57
C PHE A 14 -24.77 -14.18 10.29
N GLY A 15 -24.83 -13.06 9.56
CA GLY A 15 -25.04 -11.73 10.15
C GLY A 15 -23.80 -11.09 10.72
N ILE A 16 -23.78 -9.75 10.77
CA ILE A 16 -22.65 -8.95 11.23
C ILE A 16 -22.41 -9.08 12.73
N GLU A 17 -23.41 -9.42 13.50
CA GLU A 17 -23.34 -9.65 14.95
C GLU A 17 -22.39 -10.80 15.33
N ASN A 18 -22.14 -11.71 14.39
CA ASN A 18 -21.25 -12.86 14.58
C ASN A 18 -19.78 -12.58 14.27
N TRP A 19 -19.37 -11.31 14.19
CA TRP A 19 -18.01 -10.90 13.88
C TRP A 19 -16.95 -11.55 14.79
N LYS A 20 -17.28 -11.83 16.06
CA LYS A 20 -16.37 -12.51 17.00
C LYS A 20 -16.02 -13.93 16.57
N ILE A 21 -16.95 -14.63 15.93
CA ILE A 21 -16.71 -15.99 15.41
C ILE A 21 -15.74 -15.88 14.22
N LEU A 22 -15.99 -14.97 13.32
CA LEU A 22 -15.10 -14.74 12.17
C LEU A 22 -13.68 -14.34 12.63
N ALA A 23 -13.57 -13.47 13.62
CA ALA A 23 -12.28 -13.08 14.19
C ALA A 23 -11.50 -14.28 14.76
N ARG A 24 -12.19 -15.22 15.45
CA ARG A 24 -11.58 -16.45 15.95
C ARG A 24 -11.11 -17.37 14.80
N ILE A 25 -11.89 -17.48 13.73
CA ILE A 25 -11.49 -18.24 12.53
C ILE A 25 -10.23 -17.63 11.92
N TRP A 26 -10.17 -16.32 11.77
CA TRP A 26 -8.98 -15.63 11.25
C TRP A 26 -7.76 -15.77 12.16
N ALA A 27 -7.95 -15.85 13.48
CA ALA A 27 -6.87 -16.05 14.44
C ALA A 27 -6.14 -17.39 14.29
N VAL A 28 -6.78 -18.41 13.68
CA VAL A 28 -6.15 -19.71 13.41
C VAL A 28 -4.95 -19.56 12.45
N ILE A 29 -5.03 -18.68 11.46
CA ILE A 29 -3.97 -18.51 10.45
C ILE A 29 -2.66 -18.04 11.07
N PRO A 30 -2.59 -16.95 11.86
CA PRO A 30 -1.34 -16.55 12.50
C PRO A 30 -0.83 -17.56 13.54
N VAL A 31 -1.71 -18.32 14.20
CA VAL A 31 -1.29 -19.40 15.09
C VAL A 31 -0.59 -20.51 14.32
N LEU A 32 -1.19 -20.99 13.23
CA LEU A 32 -0.57 -22.00 12.36
C LEU A 32 0.75 -21.49 11.76
N ASN A 33 0.79 -20.23 11.32
CA ASN A 33 2.01 -19.62 10.82
C ASN A 33 3.10 -19.55 11.90
N GLY A 34 2.73 -19.20 13.14
CA GLY A 34 3.65 -19.23 14.29
C GLY A 34 4.25 -20.62 14.54
N ILE A 35 3.42 -21.67 14.48
CA ILE A 35 3.88 -23.06 14.63
C ILE A 35 4.86 -23.42 13.49
N VAL A 36 4.54 -23.05 12.25
CA VAL A 36 5.45 -23.27 11.10
C VAL A 36 6.78 -22.57 11.31
N PHE A 37 6.77 -21.31 11.79
CA PHE A 37 7.99 -20.56 12.10
C PHE A 37 8.84 -21.23 13.18
N LEU A 38 8.21 -21.78 14.23
CA LEU A 38 8.93 -22.50 15.30
C LEU A 38 9.61 -23.78 14.81
N THR A 39 9.06 -24.42 13.77
CA THR A 39 9.57 -25.68 13.23
C THR A 39 10.49 -25.49 12.02
N SER A 40 10.49 -24.32 11.40
CA SER A 40 11.30 -24.03 10.20
C SER A 40 12.69 -23.56 10.59
N PRO A 41 13.77 -24.15 10.04
CA PRO A 41 15.13 -23.66 10.27
C PRO A 41 15.29 -22.30 9.58
N ILE A 42 15.60 -21.27 10.35
CA ILE A 42 15.88 -19.92 9.84
C ILE A 42 17.40 -19.78 9.77
N TYR A 43 17.93 -19.80 8.55
CA TYR A 43 19.36 -19.59 8.31
C TYR A 43 19.66 -18.09 8.22
N SER A 44 20.77 -17.68 8.85
CA SER A 44 21.29 -16.33 8.65
C SER A 44 21.78 -16.18 7.19
N LEU A 45 21.31 -15.14 6.51
CA LEU A 45 21.78 -14.78 5.16
C LEU A 45 23.03 -13.88 5.21
N HIS A 46 23.49 -13.53 6.42
CA HIS A 46 24.73 -12.76 6.59
C HIS A 46 25.93 -13.70 6.59
N GLU A 47 26.94 -13.39 5.80
CA GLU A 47 28.26 -14.00 5.94
C GLU A 47 28.84 -13.64 7.34
N GLU A 48 29.54 -14.59 7.97
CA GLU A 48 30.17 -14.36 9.27
C GLU A 48 31.14 -13.19 9.16
N GLY A 49 30.78 -12.04 9.80
CA GLY A 49 31.58 -10.82 9.83
C GLY A 49 30.96 -9.60 9.16
N GLU A 50 29.90 -9.71 8.37
CA GLU A 50 29.18 -8.53 7.86
C GLU A 50 28.30 -7.92 8.94
N LYS A 51 28.77 -6.85 9.55
CA LYS A 51 27.95 -5.98 10.42
C LYS A 51 27.13 -5.04 9.55
N GLY A 52 25.79 -5.21 9.58
CA GLY A 52 24.89 -4.23 8.98
C GLY A 52 25.09 -2.84 9.61
N LEU A 53 24.72 -1.78 8.89
CA LEU A 53 24.75 -0.42 9.38
C LEU A 53 23.92 -0.27 10.67
N SER A 54 24.47 0.44 11.64
CA SER A 54 23.74 0.81 12.85
C SER A 54 22.65 1.83 12.54
N ILE A 55 21.62 1.91 13.40
CA ILE A 55 20.53 2.89 13.26
C ILE A 55 21.08 4.32 13.18
N ARG A 56 22.15 4.63 13.94
CA ARG A 56 22.76 5.96 13.93
C ARG A 56 23.42 6.28 12.58
N GLU A 57 24.10 5.30 12.00
CA GLU A 57 24.70 5.44 10.66
C GLU A 57 23.62 5.60 9.59
N LEU A 58 22.55 4.80 9.63
CA LEU A 58 21.41 4.94 8.73
C LEU A 58 20.79 6.34 8.82
N CYS A 59 20.52 6.83 10.02
CA CYS A 59 19.93 8.15 10.24
C CYS A 59 20.84 9.32 9.82
N SER A 60 22.16 9.10 9.71
CA SER A 60 23.10 10.11 9.20
C SER A 60 23.07 10.28 7.68
N MET A 61 22.50 9.29 6.96
CA MET A 61 22.45 9.27 5.51
C MET A 61 21.21 9.99 4.96
N LYS A 62 21.40 11.05 4.17
CA LYS A 62 20.27 11.78 3.54
C LYS A 62 19.37 10.88 2.68
N ILE A 63 19.96 9.91 1.97
CA ILE A 63 19.21 8.98 1.13
C ILE A 63 18.29 8.08 1.95
N PHE A 64 18.66 7.73 3.18
CA PHE A 64 17.82 6.95 4.08
C PHE A 64 16.50 7.67 4.39
N TRP A 65 16.53 8.96 4.69
CA TRP A 65 15.32 9.75 4.92
C TRP A 65 14.44 9.88 3.68
N VAL A 66 15.05 9.95 2.48
CA VAL A 66 14.29 9.94 1.23
C VAL A 66 13.54 8.63 1.05
N VAL A 67 14.18 7.48 1.26
CA VAL A 67 13.50 6.18 1.11
C VAL A 67 12.50 5.92 2.25
N MET A 68 12.74 6.44 3.46
CA MET A 68 11.77 6.45 4.56
C MET A 68 10.50 7.21 4.18
N LEU A 69 10.64 8.42 3.65
CA LEU A 69 9.51 9.22 3.16
C LEU A 69 8.79 8.52 2.00
N MET A 70 9.53 7.93 1.06
CA MET A 70 8.94 7.16 -0.03
C MET A 70 8.11 5.99 0.49
N MET A 71 8.59 5.27 1.51
CA MET A 71 7.85 4.15 2.10
C MET A 71 6.59 4.61 2.82
N THR A 72 6.67 5.70 3.61
CA THR A 72 5.48 6.33 4.21
C THR A 72 4.45 6.71 3.14
N CYS A 73 4.91 7.34 2.06
CA CYS A 73 4.04 7.74 0.96
C CYS A 73 3.45 6.53 0.22
N ALA A 74 4.18 5.43 0.09
CA ALA A 74 3.68 4.20 -0.53
C ALA A 74 2.52 3.60 0.29
N GLY A 75 2.70 3.46 1.61
CA GLY A 75 1.65 2.98 2.51
C GLY A 75 0.43 3.90 2.54
N ALA A 76 0.66 5.21 2.63
CA ALA A 76 -0.42 6.20 2.63
C ALA A 76 -1.21 6.20 1.31
N SER A 77 -0.53 6.12 0.16
CA SER A 77 -1.19 6.09 -1.15
C SER A 77 -2.02 4.82 -1.36
N GLU A 78 -1.61 3.70 -0.81
CA GLU A 78 -2.36 2.45 -0.87
C GLU A 78 -3.60 2.51 0.01
N GLN A 79 -3.42 2.87 1.29
CA GLN A 79 -4.49 2.76 2.29
C GLN A 79 -5.50 3.89 2.22
N ALA A 80 -5.14 5.09 1.77
CA ALA A 80 -6.09 6.20 1.65
C ALA A 80 -7.26 5.90 0.69
N VAL A 81 -7.03 5.12 -0.37
CA VAL A 81 -8.11 4.69 -1.29
C VAL A 81 -8.70 3.36 -0.86
N SER A 82 -7.86 2.37 -0.54
CA SER A 82 -8.29 1.01 -0.20
C SER A 82 -9.29 0.99 0.96
N GLN A 83 -9.05 1.77 2.01
CA GLN A 83 -9.88 1.78 3.21
C GLN A 83 -11.25 2.43 2.99
N TRP A 84 -11.31 3.44 2.12
CA TRP A 84 -12.55 4.16 1.83
C TRP A 84 -13.30 3.64 0.60
N ALA A 85 -12.73 2.67 -0.13
CA ALA A 85 -13.29 2.17 -1.39
C ALA A 85 -14.70 1.56 -1.24
N SER A 86 -14.99 0.86 -0.14
CA SER A 86 -16.32 0.30 0.13
C SER A 86 -17.35 1.40 0.36
N THR A 87 -17.06 2.34 1.28
CA THR A 87 -17.92 3.49 1.56
C THR A 87 -18.18 4.31 0.30
N PHE A 88 -17.15 4.53 -0.50
CA PHE A 88 -17.26 5.23 -1.76
C PHE A 88 -18.19 4.51 -2.76
N ALA A 89 -18.12 3.18 -2.81
CA ALA A 89 -19.01 2.36 -3.65
C ALA A 89 -20.47 2.42 -3.16
N GLU A 90 -20.69 2.29 -1.86
CA GLU A 90 -22.03 2.37 -1.25
C GLU A 90 -22.68 3.73 -1.51
N GLU A 91 -22.01 4.81 -1.19
CA GLU A 91 -22.51 6.19 -1.35
C GLU A 91 -22.66 6.58 -2.83
N GLY A 92 -21.68 6.21 -3.66
CA GLY A 92 -21.62 6.60 -5.06
C GLY A 92 -22.58 5.81 -5.97
N LEU A 93 -22.74 4.50 -5.75
CA LEU A 93 -23.58 3.64 -6.58
C LEU A 93 -24.94 3.32 -5.94
N LYS A 94 -25.15 3.68 -4.66
CA LYS A 94 -26.35 3.33 -3.89
C LYS A 94 -26.63 1.81 -3.89
N VAL A 95 -25.57 1.01 -3.90
CA VAL A 95 -25.64 -0.45 -3.86
C VAL A 95 -25.63 -0.95 -2.41
N SER A 96 -26.00 -2.22 -2.22
CA SER A 96 -25.85 -2.83 -0.89
C SER A 96 -24.41 -2.89 -0.46
N LYS A 97 -24.16 -2.92 0.86
CA LYS A 97 -22.82 -3.04 1.45
C LYS A 97 -22.03 -4.21 0.85
N THR A 98 -22.68 -5.36 0.68
CA THR A 98 -22.08 -6.55 0.07
C THR A 98 -21.52 -6.28 -1.33
N VAL A 99 -22.30 -5.60 -2.17
CA VAL A 99 -21.88 -5.23 -3.52
C VAL A 99 -20.79 -4.16 -3.48
N GLY A 100 -20.88 -3.20 -2.54
CA GLY A 100 -19.88 -2.17 -2.32
C GLY A 100 -18.51 -2.75 -1.95
N ASP A 101 -18.47 -3.70 -1.02
CA ASP A 101 -17.26 -4.41 -0.60
C ASP A 101 -16.63 -5.21 -1.75
N LEU A 102 -17.44 -5.85 -2.59
CA LEU A 102 -16.95 -6.59 -3.76
C LEU A 102 -16.48 -5.67 -4.89
N ALA A 103 -17.22 -4.62 -5.20
CA ALA A 103 -16.89 -3.73 -6.31
C ALA A 103 -15.70 -2.81 -6.03
N GLY A 104 -15.57 -2.29 -4.80
CA GLY A 104 -14.48 -1.38 -4.41
C GLY A 104 -13.21 -2.13 -3.98
N PRO A 105 -13.15 -2.64 -2.72
CA PRO A 105 -11.93 -3.22 -2.17
C PRO A 105 -11.43 -4.45 -2.92
N MET A 106 -12.33 -5.27 -3.45
CA MET A 106 -11.92 -6.48 -4.16
C MET A 106 -11.32 -6.18 -5.52
N ALA A 107 -11.91 -5.26 -6.31
CA ALA A 107 -11.33 -4.85 -7.59
C ALA A 107 -9.96 -4.18 -7.38
N PHE A 108 -9.83 -3.34 -6.35
CA PHE A 108 -8.55 -2.76 -5.93
C PHE A 108 -7.52 -3.86 -5.64
N ALA A 109 -7.86 -4.84 -4.78
CA ALA A 109 -6.95 -5.92 -4.38
C ALA A 109 -6.57 -6.85 -5.55
N VAL A 110 -7.50 -7.13 -6.47
CA VAL A 110 -7.23 -7.93 -7.68
C VAL A 110 -6.21 -7.24 -8.56
N LEU A 111 -6.41 -5.97 -8.89
CA LEU A 111 -5.51 -5.22 -9.75
C LEU A 111 -4.16 -4.98 -9.08
N MET A 112 -4.12 -4.76 -7.77
CA MET A 112 -2.87 -4.70 -7.01
C MET A 112 -2.09 -6.02 -7.09
N GLY A 113 -2.77 -7.15 -6.91
CA GLY A 113 -2.16 -8.48 -7.06
C GLY A 113 -1.65 -8.72 -8.48
N LEU A 114 -2.42 -8.30 -9.49
CA LEU A 114 -2.01 -8.40 -10.90
C LEU A 114 -0.73 -7.59 -11.18
N ALA A 115 -0.64 -6.36 -10.67
CA ALA A 115 0.57 -5.53 -10.80
C ALA A 115 1.80 -6.22 -10.20
N ARG A 116 1.66 -6.83 -9.02
CA ARG A 116 2.73 -7.59 -8.35
C ARG A 116 3.14 -8.83 -9.14
N LEU A 117 2.17 -9.56 -9.70
CA LEU A 117 2.43 -10.74 -10.55
C LEU A 117 3.16 -10.34 -11.84
N LEU A 118 2.73 -9.27 -12.50
CA LEU A 118 3.37 -8.77 -13.72
C LEU A 118 4.81 -8.33 -13.44
N TYR A 119 5.03 -7.62 -12.34
CA TYR A 119 6.38 -7.23 -11.94
C TYR A 119 7.24 -8.46 -11.55
N GLY A 120 6.70 -9.42 -10.82
CA GLY A 120 7.40 -10.66 -10.49
C GLY A 120 7.83 -11.44 -11.73
N LYS A 121 7.00 -11.47 -12.78
CA LYS A 121 7.29 -12.19 -14.01
C LYS A 121 8.25 -11.44 -14.97
N TYR A 122 8.15 -10.12 -15.03
CA TYR A 122 8.87 -9.30 -16.01
C TYR A 122 9.87 -8.33 -15.39
N GLY A 123 10.01 -8.32 -14.06
CA GLY A 123 10.78 -7.31 -13.30
C GLY A 123 12.26 -7.23 -13.70
N GLU A 124 12.88 -8.35 -14.08
CA GLU A 124 14.27 -8.36 -14.58
C GLU A 124 14.46 -7.59 -15.91
N LYS A 125 13.39 -7.46 -16.71
CA LYS A 125 13.39 -6.76 -17.99
C LYS A 125 12.94 -5.31 -17.89
N ILE A 126 12.41 -4.89 -16.73
CA ILE A 126 11.80 -3.59 -16.51
C ILE A 126 12.71 -2.74 -15.63
N ASP A 127 13.03 -1.51 -16.10
CA ASP A 127 13.66 -0.51 -15.23
C ASP A 127 12.71 -0.15 -14.09
N LEU A 128 13.03 -0.63 -12.88
CA LEU A 128 12.22 -0.44 -11.69
C LEU A 128 11.86 1.03 -11.44
N LYS A 129 12.83 1.95 -11.57
CA LYS A 129 12.60 3.38 -11.32
C LYS A 129 11.66 4.01 -12.35
N ARG A 130 11.73 3.59 -13.61
CA ARG A 130 10.76 4.01 -14.63
C ARG A 130 9.38 3.45 -14.33
N PHE A 131 9.31 2.18 -14.01
CA PHE A 131 8.05 1.53 -13.67
C PHE A 131 7.37 2.20 -12.47
N MET A 132 8.11 2.43 -11.37
CA MET A 132 7.59 3.17 -10.21
C MET A 132 7.18 4.61 -10.56
N THR A 133 7.91 5.27 -11.45
CA THR A 133 7.54 6.62 -11.91
C THR A 133 6.18 6.61 -12.62
N TYR A 134 5.99 5.68 -13.57
CA TYR A 134 4.70 5.55 -14.28
C TYR A 134 3.58 5.11 -13.35
N SER A 135 3.84 4.20 -12.42
CA SER A 135 2.88 3.79 -11.39
C SER A 135 2.46 4.96 -10.50
N SER A 136 3.40 5.81 -10.08
CA SER A 136 3.09 7.00 -9.28
C SER A 136 2.27 8.03 -10.07
N ILE A 137 2.56 8.24 -11.34
CA ILE A 137 1.76 9.11 -12.23
C ILE A 137 0.36 8.53 -12.40
N LEU A 138 0.24 7.23 -12.64
CA LEU A 138 -1.05 6.54 -12.76
C LEU A 138 -1.86 6.65 -11.47
N CYS A 139 -1.19 6.57 -10.31
CA CYS A 139 -1.82 6.77 -9.00
C CYS A 139 -2.40 8.19 -8.88
N VAL A 140 -1.62 9.22 -9.22
CA VAL A 140 -2.10 10.61 -9.24
C VAL A 140 -3.32 10.77 -10.14
N ILE A 141 -3.28 10.21 -11.36
CA ILE A 141 -4.41 10.25 -12.30
C ILE A 141 -5.64 9.52 -11.70
N SER A 142 -5.44 8.39 -11.05
CA SER A 142 -6.53 7.65 -10.37
C SER A 142 -7.16 8.49 -9.27
N TYR A 143 -6.38 9.17 -8.44
CA TYR A 143 -6.87 10.07 -7.40
C TYR A 143 -7.68 11.24 -7.97
N LEU A 144 -7.21 11.85 -9.06
CA LEU A 144 -7.95 12.91 -9.76
C LEU A 144 -9.25 12.37 -10.35
N CYS A 145 -9.23 11.18 -10.93
CA CYS A 145 -10.43 10.52 -11.44
C CYS A 145 -11.47 10.29 -10.32
N ILE A 146 -11.05 9.75 -9.17
CA ILE A 146 -11.93 9.53 -8.02
C ILE A 146 -12.53 10.85 -7.51
N ALA A 147 -11.70 11.90 -7.43
CA ALA A 147 -12.11 13.18 -6.86
C ALA A 147 -13.06 13.99 -7.77
N PHE A 148 -12.77 14.05 -9.07
CA PHE A 148 -13.42 15.00 -9.98
C PHE A 148 -14.46 14.37 -10.92
N VAL A 149 -14.37 13.05 -11.21
CA VAL A 149 -15.34 12.46 -12.12
C VAL A 149 -16.70 12.30 -11.42
N PRO A 150 -17.79 12.89 -11.95
CA PRO A 150 -19.10 12.83 -11.31
C PRO A 150 -19.79 11.48 -11.45
N VAL A 151 -19.35 10.63 -12.39
CA VAL A 151 -19.93 9.32 -12.68
C VAL A 151 -19.39 8.29 -11.69
N PRO A 152 -20.23 7.72 -10.78
CA PRO A 152 -19.78 6.83 -9.72
C PRO A 152 -19.01 5.61 -10.23
N MET A 153 -19.48 5.01 -11.34
CA MET A 153 -18.84 3.84 -11.94
C MET A 153 -17.40 4.14 -12.39
N LEU A 154 -17.16 5.30 -13.01
CA LEU A 154 -15.81 5.70 -13.43
C LEU A 154 -14.90 5.99 -12.23
N SER A 155 -15.45 6.53 -11.15
CA SER A 155 -14.70 6.73 -9.91
C SER A 155 -14.30 5.38 -9.28
N LEU A 156 -15.16 4.36 -9.35
CA LEU A 156 -14.80 2.99 -8.92
C LEU A 156 -13.71 2.36 -9.79
N VAL A 157 -13.78 2.58 -11.10
CA VAL A 157 -12.68 2.19 -12.00
C VAL A 157 -11.39 2.90 -11.58
N GLY A 158 -11.48 4.18 -11.20
CA GLY A 158 -10.35 4.93 -10.62
C GLY A 158 -9.78 4.25 -9.37
N CYS A 159 -10.64 3.79 -8.45
CA CYS A 159 -10.22 3.02 -7.26
C CYS A 159 -9.50 1.72 -7.66
N ALA A 160 -10.04 0.97 -8.60
CA ALA A 160 -9.45 -0.28 -9.07
C ALA A 160 -8.08 -0.05 -9.74
N VAL A 161 -7.97 0.95 -10.62
CA VAL A 161 -6.71 1.34 -11.28
C VAL A 161 -5.69 1.87 -10.27
N CYS A 162 -6.14 2.57 -9.23
CA CYS A 162 -5.29 2.95 -8.11
C CYS A 162 -4.64 1.71 -7.47
N GLY A 163 -5.41 0.62 -7.25
CA GLY A 163 -4.87 -0.65 -6.76
C GLY A 163 -3.73 -1.18 -7.62
N PHE A 164 -3.89 -1.17 -8.95
CA PHE A 164 -2.81 -1.55 -9.87
C PHE A 164 -1.58 -0.67 -9.69
N SER A 165 -1.77 0.63 -9.59
CA SER A 165 -0.68 1.61 -9.50
C SER A 165 0.14 1.48 -8.22
N VAL A 166 -0.50 1.22 -7.06
CA VAL A 166 0.20 1.11 -5.77
C VAL A 166 0.88 -0.24 -5.56
N GLY A 167 0.53 -1.25 -6.34
CA GLY A 167 1.01 -2.62 -6.18
C GLY A 167 2.54 -2.77 -6.12
N ILE A 168 3.29 -1.93 -6.85
CA ILE A 168 4.75 -1.95 -6.87
C ILE A 168 5.41 -0.98 -5.88
N MET A 169 4.66 -0.05 -5.29
CA MET A 169 5.27 1.03 -4.50
C MET A 169 6.03 0.53 -3.28
N TRP A 170 5.46 -0.43 -2.54
CA TRP A 170 6.11 -1.05 -1.39
C TRP A 170 7.34 -1.87 -1.79
N PRO A 171 7.22 -2.95 -2.58
CA PRO A 171 8.37 -3.77 -2.95
C PRO A 171 9.41 -2.98 -3.73
N GLY A 172 8.97 -2.06 -4.59
CA GLY A 172 9.87 -1.19 -5.34
C GLY A 172 10.68 -0.24 -4.46
N THR A 173 10.09 0.31 -3.40
CA THR A 173 10.80 1.17 -2.45
C THR A 173 11.84 0.37 -1.65
N PHE A 174 11.52 -0.85 -1.21
CA PHE A 174 12.50 -1.74 -0.60
C PHE A 174 13.67 -2.04 -1.55
N SER A 175 13.38 -2.34 -2.81
CA SER A 175 14.42 -2.61 -3.83
C SER A 175 15.29 -1.39 -4.11
N ILE A 176 14.72 -0.18 -4.17
CA ILE A 176 15.49 1.07 -4.33
C ILE A 176 16.36 1.32 -3.09
N ALA A 177 15.83 1.09 -1.89
CA ALA A 177 16.57 1.26 -0.65
C ALA A 177 17.78 0.31 -0.58
N SER A 178 17.56 -0.98 -0.87
CA SER A 178 18.62 -1.98 -0.91
C SER A 178 19.72 -1.64 -1.92
N ALA A 179 19.35 -1.17 -3.12
CA ALA A 179 20.30 -0.76 -4.14
C ALA A 179 21.04 0.55 -3.82
N SER A 180 20.45 1.43 -3.00
CA SER A 180 20.99 2.76 -2.68
C SER A 180 21.83 2.77 -1.40
N ILE A 181 21.55 1.86 -0.47
CA ILE A 181 22.20 1.79 0.85
C ILE A 181 22.79 0.39 1.02
N ARG A 182 24.05 0.25 0.59
CA ARG A 182 24.79 -1.01 0.77
C ARG A 182 25.03 -1.28 2.25
N GLY A 183 24.83 -2.52 2.68
CA GLY A 183 25.00 -2.90 4.09
C GLY A 183 23.89 -2.41 5.03
N GLY A 184 22.76 -1.90 4.52
CA GLY A 184 21.65 -1.42 5.34
C GLY A 184 21.08 -2.46 6.32
N GLY A 185 21.17 -3.74 5.97
CA GLY A 185 20.83 -4.86 6.85
C GLY A 185 19.37 -4.88 7.33
N THR A 186 19.10 -5.71 8.32
CA THR A 186 17.76 -5.91 8.90
C THR A 186 17.19 -4.64 9.51
N ALA A 187 18.05 -3.79 10.14
CA ALA A 187 17.60 -2.55 10.77
C ALA A 187 17.00 -1.57 9.76
N MET A 188 17.58 -1.44 8.58
CA MET A 188 17.04 -0.59 7.51
C MET A 188 15.64 -1.08 7.07
N PHE A 189 15.50 -2.37 6.80
CA PHE A 189 14.21 -2.93 6.36
C PHE A 189 13.13 -2.82 7.43
N ALA A 190 13.49 -3.03 8.70
CA ALA A 190 12.55 -2.87 9.81
C ALA A 190 12.04 -1.42 9.95
N LEU A 191 12.96 -0.44 9.85
CA LEU A 191 12.60 0.99 9.91
C LEU A 191 11.76 1.41 8.70
N LEU A 192 12.08 0.91 7.51
CA LEU A 192 11.27 1.15 6.31
C LEU A 192 9.86 0.57 6.46
N ALA A 193 9.73 -0.67 6.97
CA ALA A 193 8.43 -1.27 7.23
C ALA A 193 7.61 -0.41 8.21
N LEU A 194 8.23 0.01 9.33
CA LEU A 194 7.59 0.92 10.30
C LEU A 194 7.12 2.23 9.63
N ALA A 195 7.95 2.82 8.77
CA ALA A 195 7.58 4.02 8.03
C ALA A 195 6.37 3.79 7.11
N GLY A 196 6.33 2.63 6.45
CA GLY A 196 5.19 2.22 5.63
C GLY A 196 3.90 2.06 6.45
N ASP A 197 3.98 1.42 7.62
CA ASP A 197 2.84 1.24 8.52
C ASP A 197 2.31 2.57 9.06
N LEU A 198 3.22 3.52 9.37
CA LEU A 198 2.83 4.91 9.70
C LEU A 198 2.09 5.57 8.52
N GLY A 199 2.54 5.34 7.30
CA GLY A 199 1.84 5.78 6.10
C GLY A 199 0.45 5.15 5.95
N CYS A 200 0.34 3.84 6.18
CA CYS A 200 -0.92 3.10 6.14
C CYS A 200 -1.96 3.64 7.13
N SER A 201 -1.51 4.15 8.26
CA SER A 201 -2.38 4.83 9.23
C SER A 201 -2.64 6.29 8.87
N GLY A 202 -1.60 7.01 8.43
CA GLY A 202 -1.67 8.45 8.14
C GLY A 202 -2.50 8.78 6.90
N GLY A 203 -2.44 7.96 5.84
CA GLY A 203 -3.18 8.18 4.60
C GLY A 203 -4.70 8.24 4.79
N PRO A 204 -5.33 7.18 5.30
CA PRO A 204 -6.77 7.18 5.59
C PRO A 204 -7.17 8.23 6.62
N THR A 205 -6.32 8.47 7.63
CA THR A 205 -6.58 9.50 8.66
C THR A 205 -6.66 10.89 8.04
N LEU A 206 -5.71 11.25 7.16
CA LEU A 206 -5.75 12.52 6.44
C LEU A 206 -7.01 12.63 5.57
N ALA A 207 -7.31 11.57 4.81
CA ALA A 207 -8.49 11.54 3.95
C ALA A 207 -9.79 11.69 4.76
N GLY A 208 -9.92 10.96 5.88
CA GLY A 208 -11.08 11.05 6.76
C GLY A 208 -11.20 12.41 7.45
N PHE A 209 -10.10 12.97 7.96
CA PHE A 209 -10.09 14.28 8.60
C PHE A 209 -10.52 15.40 7.63
N VAL A 210 -9.94 15.44 6.44
CA VAL A 210 -10.32 16.44 5.42
C VAL A 210 -11.77 16.22 4.97
N SER A 211 -12.20 14.98 4.74
CA SER A 211 -13.59 14.66 4.40
C SER A 211 -14.56 15.24 5.44
N SER A 212 -14.32 14.97 6.71
CA SER A 212 -15.17 15.46 7.81
C SER A 212 -15.17 16.98 7.92
N SER A 213 -14.04 17.64 7.67
CA SER A 213 -13.90 19.10 7.72
C SER A 213 -14.63 19.81 6.56
N VAL A 214 -14.92 19.10 5.46
CA VAL A 214 -15.57 19.64 4.26
C VAL A 214 -16.96 18.99 4.05
N GLY A 215 -17.74 18.90 5.12
CA GLY A 215 -19.14 18.42 5.06
C GLY A 215 -19.27 16.93 4.71
N ASN A 216 -18.39 16.09 5.21
CA ASN A 216 -18.34 14.64 4.93
C ASN A 216 -18.14 14.30 3.43
N ASN A 217 -17.41 15.14 2.73
CA ASN A 217 -17.11 14.94 1.32
C ASN A 217 -15.86 14.06 1.14
N LEU A 218 -16.07 12.76 0.97
CA LEU A 218 -14.98 11.79 0.82
C LEU A 218 -14.11 12.04 -0.41
N ARG A 219 -14.66 12.61 -1.49
CA ARG A 219 -13.88 12.99 -2.68
C ARG A 219 -12.80 14.01 -2.37
N MET A 220 -13.13 15.00 -1.52
CA MET A 220 -12.17 16.01 -1.07
C MET A 220 -11.11 15.41 -0.13
N GLY A 221 -11.50 14.44 0.70
CA GLY A 221 -10.56 13.69 1.53
C GLY A 221 -9.54 12.91 0.69
N ILE A 222 -10.00 12.18 -0.33
CA ILE A 222 -9.12 11.44 -1.26
C ILE A 222 -8.25 12.43 -2.06
N LEU A 223 -8.81 13.55 -2.50
CA LEU A 223 -8.03 14.58 -3.20
C LEU A 223 -6.89 15.12 -2.34
N ALA A 224 -7.12 15.36 -1.05
CA ALA A 224 -6.06 15.82 -0.14
C ALA A 224 -4.93 14.79 -0.02
N ALA A 225 -5.26 13.50 -0.04
CA ALA A 225 -4.27 12.43 0.05
C ALA A 225 -3.40 12.27 -1.22
N ILE A 226 -3.69 13.01 -2.31
CA ILE A 226 -2.85 13.04 -3.53
C ILE A 226 -1.42 13.51 -3.25
N VAL A 227 -1.21 14.20 -2.15
CA VAL A 227 0.13 14.63 -1.69
C VAL A 227 1.10 13.45 -1.58
N PHE A 228 0.62 12.28 -1.17
CA PHE A 228 1.48 11.11 -0.97
C PHE A 228 2.06 10.55 -2.28
N PRO A 229 1.28 10.21 -3.32
CA PRO A 229 1.87 9.74 -4.57
C PRO A 229 2.70 10.82 -5.28
N VAL A 230 2.41 12.11 -5.07
CA VAL A 230 3.24 13.21 -5.59
C VAL A 230 4.60 13.26 -4.87
N LEU A 231 4.63 13.17 -3.54
CA LEU A 231 5.87 13.10 -2.77
C LEU A 231 6.68 11.85 -3.09
N LEU A 232 6.01 10.70 -3.29
CA LEU A 232 6.68 9.48 -3.76
C LEU A 232 7.37 9.71 -5.10
N LEU A 233 6.68 10.34 -6.06
CA LEU A 233 7.23 10.66 -7.38
C LEU A 233 8.49 11.54 -7.25
N ILE A 234 8.46 12.55 -6.40
CA ILE A 234 9.61 13.42 -6.11
C ILE A 234 10.76 12.60 -5.53
N GLY A 235 10.49 11.74 -4.54
CA GLY A 235 11.48 10.85 -3.94
C GLY A 235 12.18 9.94 -4.95
N ILE A 236 11.43 9.36 -5.90
CA ILE A 236 11.99 8.54 -6.98
C ILE A 236 12.94 9.37 -7.84
N GLN A 237 12.61 10.62 -8.17
CA GLN A 237 13.49 11.49 -8.98
C GLN A 237 14.78 11.85 -8.23
N ILE A 238 14.71 12.09 -6.91
CA ILE A 238 15.90 12.32 -6.07
C ILE A 238 16.81 11.09 -6.10
N CYS A 239 16.25 9.89 -5.91
CA CYS A 239 17.01 8.62 -5.99
C CYS A 239 17.63 8.37 -7.37
N LYS A 240 16.97 8.82 -8.47
CA LYS A 240 17.56 8.75 -9.81
C LYS A 240 18.79 9.65 -9.96
N LYS A 241 18.72 10.85 -9.42
CA LYS A 241 19.81 11.84 -9.51
C LYS A 241 21.03 11.44 -8.67
N SER A 242 20.79 10.90 -7.47
CA SER A 242 21.85 10.46 -6.56
C SER A 242 22.72 9.31 -7.08
N GLN A 243 22.21 8.48 -7.99
CA GLN A 243 22.98 7.37 -8.57
C GLN A 243 23.76 7.74 -9.86
N LYS A 244 23.53 8.96 -10.40
CA LYS A 244 24.26 9.46 -11.59
C LYS A 244 25.50 10.28 -11.20
N ASN A 245 25.59 10.71 -9.96
CA ASN A 245 26.73 11.41 -9.36
C ASN A 245 27.58 10.44 -8.53
#